data_1eb54808ca5c5989184614c97405a996
#
_entry.id   1eb54808ca5c5989184614c97405a996
#
_cell.length_a   1.000
_cell.length_b   1.000
_cell.length_c   1.000
_cell.angle_alpha   90.00
_cell.angle_beta   90.00
_cell.angle_gamma   90.00
#
_symmetry.space_group_name_H-M   'P 1'
#
loop_
_entity.id
_entity.type
_entity.pdbx_description
1 polymer ?
#
loop_
_entity_poly.entity_id
_entity_poly.type
_entity_poly.pdbx_seq_one_letter_code
_entity_poly.pdbx_strand_id
1 'polypeptide(L)'
;MKKCCGGISLSCSCRKKTVIFDLDGVLADTVSIHQKTFNQAIEQILGTYYTISNEVYKKVFEGLTTNEKLKIIYNEYPEVDLTSCEKIYYRKQELTINEYNKIEPDTTLIGLLNKLSKKFNLICCTNSNKEICHLLLERLGIKEIFHYILTSEDVVNRKPHPEIYWKAMLLVNSYPHETLILEDSKLGITAASSSGGKIYRITSPKEISYDKIINYLKESSNKMNVFNHDTLTVVIPMAGAGSRFSTAGYSLPKPLIDIDGRTMIRAVIDSLNVQARYVFLVLKEHVDRYNIDKILREIVPTCEVKVVDKLTEGAVSTILVGKELINNDNPLLIVNSDNIILWDPVDFFTEIESTNLDGSIVYFEDDDPKWSFIKVENELVTKVAEKEPISNLATAGIYYWKKGSDFVKYGEQMIEKDIRVNNEFYVAPVYNQAIEDGKKIGPYEISRDEMWGVGTPEDLEFYIQNNT
;
A
#
# COMPACT_ATOMS: atom_id res chain seq x y z
N MET A 1 -1.52 27.47 -18.37
CA MET A 1 -2.68 27.83 -17.51
C MET A 1 -3.89 27.05 -17.97
N LYS A 2 -4.22 25.93 -17.34
CA LYS A 2 -5.51 25.25 -17.48
C LYS A 2 -6.28 25.50 -16.19
N LYS A 3 -7.48 26.09 -16.33
CA LYS A 3 -8.39 26.42 -15.25
C LYS A 3 -8.81 25.13 -14.54
N CYS A 4 -8.47 24.99 -13.27
CA CYS A 4 -9.16 24.05 -12.39
C CYS A 4 -10.52 24.64 -12.06
N CYS A 5 -11.56 23.84 -12.26
CA CYS A 5 -12.95 24.17 -12.04
C CYS A 5 -13.21 24.46 -10.57
N GLY A 6 -13.91 25.56 -10.30
CA GLY A 6 -14.42 25.87 -8.96
C GLY A 6 -15.62 24.99 -8.63
N GLY A 7 -15.46 24.17 -7.61
CA GLY A 7 -16.49 23.39 -6.96
C GLY A 7 -15.79 22.51 -5.93
N ILE A 8 -16.18 22.60 -4.66
CA ILE A 8 -15.64 21.74 -3.60
C ILE A 8 -16.15 20.33 -3.88
N SER A 9 -15.38 19.55 -4.64
CA SER A 9 -15.55 18.11 -4.77
C SER A 9 -14.51 17.45 -3.85
N LEU A 10 -14.97 16.84 -2.78
CA LEU A 10 -14.18 16.11 -1.79
C LEU A 10 -13.92 14.66 -2.23
N SER A 11 -13.85 14.39 -3.53
CA SER A 11 -13.45 13.07 -4.05
C SER A 11 -12.65 13.24 -5.33
N CYS A 12 -11.34 13.48 -5.19
CA CYS A 12 -10.42 13.33 -6.31
C CYS A 12 -9.61 12.05 -6.08
N SER A 13 -9.90 11.01 -6.84
CA SER A 13 -9.15 9.75 -6.92
C SER A 13 -7.74 9.91 -7.53
N CYS A 14 -7.16 11.10 -7.42
CA CYS A 14 -5.85 11.47 -7.95
C CYS A 14 -4.79 11.72 -6.88
N ARG A 15 -5.00 11.26 -5.62
CA ARG A 15 -4.01 11.48 -4.58
C ARG A 15 -2.86 10.49 -4.75
N LYS A 16 -1.69 10.98 -5.19
CA LYS A 16 -0.49 10.15 -5.26
C LYS A 16 0.01 9.84 -3.85
N LYS A 17 0.29 8.57 -3.56
CA LYS A 17 1.04 8.16 -2.36
C LYS A 17 2.40 8.88 -2.33
N THR A 18 3.02 8.97 -1.16
CA THR A 18 4.23 9.76 -0.96
C THR A 18 5.42 8.87 -0.60
N VAL A 19 6.56 9.12 -1.21
CA VAL A 19 7.83 8.51 -0.84
C VAL A 19 8.78 9.60 -0.37
N ILE A 20 9.21 9.51 0.87
CA ILE A 20 10.14 10.44 1.49
C ILE A 20 11.51 9.77 1.59
N PHE A 21 12.53 10.46 1.18
CA PHE A 21 13.91 9.99 1.24
C PHE A 21 14.70 10.84 2.23
N ASP A 22 15.44 10.20 3.14
CA ASP A 22 16.57 10.89 3.73
C ASP A 22 17.66 11.10 2.68
N LEU A 23 18.61 11.98 2.95
CA LEU A 23 19.69 12.34 2.02
C LEU A 23 20.94 11.51 2.27
N ASP A 24 21.50 11.66 3.46
CA ASP A 24 22.82 11.12 3.84
C ASP A 24 22.68 9.63 4.20
N GLY A 25 23.36 8.74 3.49
CA GLY A 25 23.26 7.29 3.68
C GLY A 25 22.10 6.64 2.92
N VAL A 26 21.12 7.43 2.43
CA VAL A 26 19.98 6.95 1.62
C VAL A 26 20.18 7.33 0.14
N LEU A 27 20.14 8.60 -0.21
CA LEU A 27 20.32 9.04 -1.61
C LEU A 27 21.80 9.08 -2.04
N ALA A 28 22.70 9.29 -1.08
CA ALA A 28 24.15 9.30 -1.32
C ALA A 28 24.93 8.74 -0.12
N ASP A 29 26.03 8.04 -0.39
CA ASP A 29 26.96 7.59 0.64
C ASP A 29 27.90 8.74 1.05
N THR A 30 27.42 9.62 1.92
CA THR A 30 28.13 10.83 2.37
C THR A 30 28.73 10.71 3.76
N VAL A 31 28.45 9.63 4.50
CA VAL A 31 28.92 9.42 5.87
C VAL A 31 30.45 9.51 5.95
N SER A 32 31.15 8.87 5.00
CA SER A 32 32.60 8.90 4.89
C SER A 32 33.14 10.31 4.59
N ILE A 33 32.45 11.08 3.75
CA ILE A 33 32.82 12.47 3.43
C ILE A 33 32.66 13.36 4.67
N HIS A 34 31.54 13.25 5.36
CA HIS A 34 31.30 14.03 6.58
C HIS A 34 32.31 13.74 7.69
N GLN A 35 32.67 12.48 7.89
CA GLN A 35 33.69 12.11 8.85
C GLN A 35 35.07 12.66 8.45
N LYS A 36 35.46 12.45 7.19
CA LYS A 36 36.73 12.96 6.66
C LYS A 36 36.86 14.48 6.82
N THR A 37 35.86 15.23 6.37
CA THR A 37 35.89 16.69 6.39
C THR A 37 35.82 17.25 7.81
N PHE A 38 35.13 16.57 8.73
CA PHE A 38 35.09 16.95 10.14
C PHE A 38 36.46 16.75 10.80
N ASN A 39 37.11 15.59 10.61
CA ASN A 39 38.46 15.33 11.13
C ASN A 39 39.50 16.28 10.52
N GLN A 40 39.43 16.58 9.22
CA GLN A 40 40.33 17.53 8.58
C GLN A 40 40.17 18.95 9.18
N ALA A 41 38.95 19.36 9.45
CA ALA A 41 38.70 20.65 10.09
C ALA A 41 39.25 20.71 11.53
N ILE A 42 39.06 19.63 12.30
CA ILE A 42 39.61 19.49 13.65
C ILE A 42 41.14 19.54 13.60
N GLU A 43 41.77 18.72 12.74
CA GLU A 43 43.22 18.65 12.61
C GLU A 43 43.85 20.00 12.27
N GLN A 44 43.22 20.74 11.35
CA GLN A 44 43.73 22.06 10.92
C GLN A 44 43.62 23.15 11.99
N ILE A 45 42.69 23.04 12.93
CA ILE A 45 42.41 24.06 13.91
C ILE A 45 42.93 23.72 15.31
N LEU A 46 42.78 22.46 15.72
CA LEU A 46 43.19 21.97 17.04
C LEU A 46 44.42 21.08 17.03
N GLY A 47 44.72 20.44 15.88
CA GLY A 47 45.81 19.45 15.72
C GLY A 47 45.32 18.00 15.69
N THR A 48 46.21 17.10 15.32
CA THR A 48 45.94 15.67 15.11
C THR A 48 45.47 14.93 16.37
N TYR A 49 45.87 15.39 17.55
CA TYR A 49 45.47 14.80 18.84
C TYR A 49 43.94 14.74 19.04
N TYR A 50 43.20 15.73 18.50
CA TYR A 50 41.77 15.82 18.67
C TYR A 50 40.95 15.11 17.58
N THR A 51 41.60 14.44 16.63
CA THR A 51 40.90 13.72 15.57
C THR A 51 40.17 12.49 16.10
N ILE A 52 39.01 12.20 15.53
CA ILE A 52 38.08 11.17 16.00
C ILE A 52 38.29 9.90 15.19
N SER A 53 38.53 8.78 15.87
CA SER A 53 38.67 7.46 15.21
C SER A 53 37.34 7.03 14.54
N ASN A 54 37.46 6.13 13.54
CA ASN A 54 36.28 5.60 12.85
C ASN A 54 35.31 4.90 13.81
N GLU A 55 35.80 4.21 14.81
CA GLU A 55 34.98 3.51 15.80
C GLU A 55 34.20 4.47 16.67
N VAL A 56 34.86 5.51 17.20
CA VAL A 56 34.23 6.55 18.02
C VAL A 56 33.23 7.35 17.16
N TYR A 57 33.59 7.66 15.91
CA TYR A 57 32.68 8.39 15.02
C TYR A 57 31.36 7.66 14.82
N LYS A 58 31.42 6.38 14.46
CA LYS A 58 30.23 5.53 14.27
C LYS A 58 29.39 5.39 15.54
N LYS A 59 30.05 5.26 16.70
CA LYS A 59 29.36 5.01 17.96
C LYS A 59 28.71 6.25 18.57
N VAL A 60 29.34 7.42 18.43
CA VAL A 60 28.99 8.63 19.16
C VAL A 60 28.54 9.77 18.26
N PHE A 61 29.13 9.92 17.07
CA PHE A 61 28.97 11.09 16.23
C PHE A 61 28.08 10.88 14.99
N GLU A 62 27.81 9.65 14.60
CA GLU A 62 26.97 9.35 13.43
C GLU A 62 25.55 9.83 13.62
N GLY A 63 24.98 10.50 12.60
CA GLY A 63 23.65 11.07 12.64
C GLY A 63 23.51 12.42 13.37
N LEU A 64 24.55 12.84 14.15
CA LEU A 64 24.54 14.13 14.83
C LEU A 64 24.88 15.27 13.85
N THR A 65 24.28 16.43 14.08
CA THR A 65 24.66 17.68 13.40
C THR A 65 26.07 18.10 13.77
N THR A 66 26.71 18.93 12.94
CA THR A 66 28.05 19.46 13.23
C THR A 66 28.09 20.21 14.57
N ASN A 67 27.05 20.96 14.91
CA ASN A 67 26.97 21.68 16.18
C ASN A 67 26.87 20.75 17.40
N GLU A 68 26.12 19.66 17.30
CA GLU A 68 26.04 18.67 18.38
C GLU A 68 27.39 17.97 18.58
N LYS A 69 28.07 17.61 17.48
CA LYS A 69 29.43 17.05 17.52
C LYS A 69 30.41 17.99 18.20
N LEU A 70 30.38 19.27 17.85
CA LEU A 70 31.24 20.30 18.45
C LEU A 70 30.93 20.54 19.92
N LYS A 71 29.66 20.45 20.31
CA LYS A 71 29.25 20.56 21.72
C LYS A 71 29.82 19.40 22.56
N ILE A 72 29.90 18.19 22.01
CA ILE A 72 30.55 17.06 22.68
C ILE A 72 32.04 17.33 22.85
N ILE A 73 32.74 17.78 21.80
CA ILE A 73 34.17 18.12 21.86
C ILE A 73 34.44 19.24 22.89
N TYR A 74 33.63 20.31 22.87
CA TYR A 74 33.75 21.41 23.81
C TYR A 74 33.59 20.97 25.28
N ASN A 75 32.69 20.03 25.54
CA ASN A 75 32.47 19.53 26.90
C ASN A 75 33.56 18.53 27.35
N GLU A 76 34.17 17.81 26.41
CA GLU A 76 35.17 16.76 26.71
C GLU A 76 36.58 17.32 26.81
N TYR A 77 36.89 18.43 26.15
CA TYR A 77 38.19 19.05 26.08
C TYR A 77 38.12 20.49 26.59
N PRO A 78 38.44 20.76 27.89
CA PRO A 78 38.31 22.10 28.52
C PRO A 78 39.15 23.21 27.87
N GLU A 79 40.18 22.85 27.12
CA GLU A 79 41.05 23.78 26.39
C GLU A 79 40.46 24.22 25.04
N VAL A 80 39.41 23.58 24.56
CA VAL A 80 38.72 23.95 23.30
C VAL A 80 37.72 25.07 23.60
N ASP A 81 37.93 26.23 23.04
CA ASP A 81 37.04 27.38 23.20
C ASP A 81 35.92 27.44 22.11
N LEU A 82 34.91 28.25 22.33
CA LEU A 82 33.81 28.43 21.40
C LEU A 82 34.26 29.01 20.04
N THR A 83 35.33 29.85 20.06
CA THR A 83 35.88 30.41 18.82
C THR A 83 36.51 29.32 17.93
N SER A 84 37.18 28.36 18.54
CA SER A 84 37.73 27.19 17.87
C SER A 84 36.59 26.31 17.30
N CYS A 85 35.54 26.09 18.07
CA CYS A 85 34.35 25.34 17.57
C CYS A 85 33.71 26.04 16.36
N GLU A 86 33.56 27.35 16.37
CA GLU A 86 33.02 28.13 15.27
C GLU A 86 33.92 28.01 14.01
N LYS A 87 35.23 28.12 14.16
CA LYS A 87 36.19 27.93 13.07
C LYS A 87 36.13 26.52 12.48
N ILE A 88 36.01 25.48 13.32
CA ILE A 88 35.85 24.09 12.85
C ILE A 88 34.55 23.94 12.07
N TYR A 89 33.46 24.54 12.55
CA TYR A 89 32.17 24.50 11.87
C TYR A 89 32.29 25.02 10.43
N TYR A 90 32.75 26.24 10.24
CA TYR A 90 32.88 26.86 8.92
C TYR A 90 33.89 26.13 8.05
N ARG A 91 35.01 25.72 8.61
CA ARG A 91 36.03 24.96 7.86
C ARG A 91 35.52 23.61 7.38
N LYS A 92 34.76 22.90 8.21
CA LYS A 92 34.10 21.66 7.81
C LYS A 92 33.11 21.87 6.69
N GLN A 93 32.31 22.94 6.72
CA GLN A 93 31.37 23.24 5.62
C GLN A 93 32.13 23.48 4.29
N GLU A 94 33.17 24.29 4.30
CA GLU A 94 34.02 24.57 3.14
C GLU A 94 34.63 23.27 2.57
N LEU A 95 35.17 22.43 3.40
CA LEU A 95 35.74 21.16 3.00
C LEU A 95 34.68 20.21 2.42
N THR A 96 33.49 20.21 2.98
CA THR A 96 32.35 19.40 2.49
C THR A 96 31.91 19.86 1.11
N ILE A 97 31.78 21.19 0.90
CA ILE A 97 31.45 21.78 -0.41
C ILE A 97 32.51 21.36 -1.44
N ASN A 98 33.81 21.41 -1.08
CA ASN A 98 34.88 21.00 -1.98
C ASN A 98 34.82 19.52 -2.36
N GLU A 99 34.43 18.63 -1.44
CA GLU A 99 34.24 17.21 -1.77
C GLU A 99 32.99 17.00 -2.63
N TYR A 100 31.88 17.66 -2.32
CA TYR A 100 30.64 17.53 -3.09
C TYR A 100 30.79 18.06 -4.53
N ASN A 101 31.59 19.09 -4.75
CA ASN A 101 31.89 19.61 -6.08
C ASN A 101 32.59 18.59 -7.00
N LYS A 102 33.11 17.49 -6.47
CA LYS A 102 33.72 16.39 -7.23
C LYS A 102 32.74 15.28 -7.57
N ILE A 103 31.51 15.33 -7.04
CA ILE A 103 30.48 14.33 -7.31
C ILE A 103 29.89 14.55 -8.70
N GLU A 104 29.78 13.49 -9.47
CA GLU A 104 29.16 13.47 -10.80
C GLU A 104 27.71 12.98 -10.71
N PRO A 105 26.85 13.36 -11.67
CA PRO A 105 25.46 12.91 -11.71
C PRO A 105 25.30 11.39 -11.72
N ASP A 106 24.41 10.86 -10.87
CA ASP A 106 24.08 9.44 -10.85
C ASP A 106 22.92 9.14 -11.80
N THR A 107 23.24 8.67 -13.01
CA THR A 107 22.25 8.36 -14.04
C THR A 107 21.29 7.25 -13.65
N THR A 108 21.71 6.29 -12.81
CA THR A 108 20.88 5.18 -12.30
C THR A 108 19.86 5.72 -11.32
N LEU A 109 20.29 6.54 -10.37
CA LEU A 109 19.41 7.19 -9.40
C LEU A 109 18.44 8.16 -10.08
N ILE A 110 18.89 8.96 -11.05
CA ILE A 110 18.05 9.83 -11.87
C ILE A 110 16.94 9.02 -12.56
N GLY A 111 17.29 7.91 -13.21
CA GLY A 111 16.34 7.02 -13.90
C GLY A 111 15.30 6.44 -12.95
N LEU A 112 15.74 5.98 -11.77
CA LEU A 112 14.89 5.45 -10.71
C LEU A 112 13.88 6.51 -10.21
N LEU A 113 14.37 7.68 -9.78
CA LEU A 113 13.52 8.73 -9.23
C LEU A 113 12.54 9.28 -10.27
N ASN A 114 12.96 9.42 -11.53
CA ASN A 114 12.03 9.80 -12.62
C ASN A 114 10.92 8.76 -12.84
N LYS A 115 11.21 7.45 -12.68
CA LYS A 115 10.20 6.40 -12.76
C LYS A 115 9.22 6.49 -11.60
N LEU A 116 9.72 6.73 -10.37
CA LEU A 116 8.90 6.88 -9.17
C LEU A 116 8.03 8.15 -9.19
N SER A 117 8.56 9.29 -9.67
CA SER A 117 7.85 10.58 -9.67
C SER A 117 6.58 10.58 -10.53
N LYS A 118 6.47 9.64 -11.48
CA LYS A 118 5.26 9.45 -12.28
C LYS A 118 4.08 8.95 -11.44
N LYS A 119 4.36 8.14 -10.41
CA LYS A 119 3.34 7.48 -9.56
C LYS A 119 3.23 8.08 -8.15
N PHE A 120 4.31 8.69 -7.63
CA PHE A 120 4.41 9.12 -6.24
C PHE A 120 4.79 10.60 -6.14
N ASN A 121 4.42 11.24 -5.02
CA ASN A 121 5.05 12.48 -4.58
C ASN A 121 6.41 12.12 -3.97
N LEU A 122 7.50 12.70 -4.47
CA LEU A 122 8.83 12.47 -3.93
C LEU A 122 9.26 13.69 -3.10
N ILE A 123 9.71 13.45 -1.87
CA ILE A 123 10.18 14.50 -0.97
C ILE A 123 11.53 14.07 -0.38
N CYS A 124 12.47 15.01 -0.29
CA CYS A 124 13.71 14.82 0.43
C CYS A 124 13.60 15.47 1.81
N CYS A 125 13.96 14.74 2.90
CA CYS A 125 13.90 15.22 4.27
C CYS A 125 15.21 14.91 5.02
N THR A 126 16.01 15.90 5.36
CA THR A 126 17.34 15.71 5.97
C THR A 126 17.62 16.61 7.16
N ASN A 127 18.49 16.14 8.08
CA ASN A 127 19.07 16.99 9.12
C ASN A 127 20.24 17.87 8.63
N SER A 128 20.68 17.72 7.39
CA SER A 128 21.68 18.60 6.78
C SER A 128 21.14 20.02 6.60
N ASN A 129 22.03 21.02 6.56
CA ASN A 129 21.63 22.40 6.26
C ASN A 129 21.25 22.58 4.79
N LYS A 130 20.55 23.65 4.50
CA LYS A 130 19.97 23.89 3.17
C LYS A 130 21.02 24.01 2.07
N GLU A 131 22.11 24.71 2.30
CA GLU A 131 23.18 24.92 1.32
C GLU A 131 23.81 23.57 0.89
N ILE A 132 24.21 22.77 1.85
CA ILE A 132 24.85 21.47 1.63
C ILE A 132 23.89 20.47 0.98
N CYS A 133 22.64 20.45 1.42
CA CYS A 133 21.60 19.58 0.85
C CYS A 133 21.37 19.92 -0.62
N HIS A 134 21.12 21.19 -0.93
CA HIS A 134 20.85 21.61 -2.32
C HIS A 134 22.03 21.37 -3.24
N LEU A 135 23.26 21.66 -2.78
CA LEU A 135 24.46 21.38 -3.56
C LEU A 135 24.59 19.89 -3.91
N LEU A 136 24.41 19.00 -2.93
CA LEU A 136 24.50 17.57 -3.15
C LEU A 136 23.44 17.07 -4.15
N LEU A 137 22.19 17.49 -3.99
CA LEU A 137 21.11 17.10 -4.90
C LEU A 137 21.32 17.63 -6.33
N GLU A 138 21.91 18.84 -6.47
CA GLU A 138 22.32 19.39 -7.78
C GLU A 138 23.43 18.56 -8.42
N ARG A 139 24.47 18.21 -7.66
CA ARG A 139 25.58 17.39 -8.15
C ARG A 139 25.15 16.00 -8.57
N LEU A 140 24.23 15.38 -7.81
CA LEU A 140 23.63 14.10 -8.17
C LEU A 140 22.68 14.20 -9.38
N GLY A 141 22.29 15.41 -9.80
CA GLY A 141 21.36 15.64 -10.92
C GLY A 141 19.90 15.31 -10.59
N ILE A 142 19.52 15.30 -9.32
CA ILE A 142 18.19 14.84 -8.87
C ILE A 142 17.33 15.92 -8.20
N LYS A 143 17.85 17.14 -8.00
CA LYS A 143 17.18 18.21 -7.25
C LYS A 143 15.78 18.52 -7.79
N GLU A 144 15.64 18.66 -9.10
CA GLU A 144 14.38 19.05 -9.75
C GLU A 144 13.34 17.92 -9.84
N ILE A 145 13.71 16.70 -9.40
CA ILE A 145 12.79 15.55 -9.40
C ILE A 145 11.92 15.55 -8.14
N PHE A 146 12.40 16.17 -7.06
CA PHE A 146 11.65 16.25 -5.80
C PHE A 146 10.58 17.35 -5.83
N HIS A 147 9.38 17.01 -5.34
CA HIS A 147 8.30 17.98 -5.17
C HIS A 147 8.61 18.99 -4.08
N TYR A 148 9.25 18.52 -3.00
CA TYR A 148 9.74 19.35 -1.89
C TYR A 148 11.05 18.81 -1.35
N ILE A 149 11.88 19.73 -0.85
CA ILE A 149 13.13 19.44 -0.15
C ILE A 149 13.04 20.14 1.18
N LEU A 150 13.07 19.38 2.27
CA LEU A 150 13.03 19.87 3.63
C LEU A 150 14.35 19.57 4.35
N THR A 151 14.87 20.57 5.02
CA THR A 151 16.17 20.54 5.70
C THR A 151 16.03 20.84 7.20
N SER A 152 17.12 20.77 7.92
CA SER A 152 17.14 21.16 9.34
C SER A 152 16.72 22.61 9.61
N GLU A 153 16.70 23.47 8.59
CA GLU A 153 16.30 24.87 8.69
C GLU A 153 14.81 25.09 8.48
N ASP A 154 14.10 24.08 7.99
CA ASP A 154 12.68 24.15 7.71
C ASP A 154 11.81 23.73 8.90
N VAL A 155 12.40 23.26 10.01
CA VAL A 155 11.72 22.75 11.20
C VAL A 155 12.30 23.35 12.47
N VAL A 156 11.50 23.42 13.53
CA VAL A 156 11.94 23.82 14.86
C VAL A 156 12.64 22.65 15.56
N ASN A 157 12.02 21.47 15.49
CA ASN A 157 12.54 20.27 16.11
C ASN A 157 13.06 19.32 15.03
N ARG A 158 14.37 19.09 15.02
CA ARG A 158 15.07 18.20 14.08
C ARG A 158 14.85 16.73 14.44
N LYS A 159 15.18 15.80 13.51
CA LYS A 159 15.22 14.36 13.83
C LYS A 159 16.11 14.17 15.08
N PRO A 160 15.67 13.41 16.10
CA PRO A 160 14.66 12.34 16.08
C PRO A 160 13.19 12.79 16.26
N HIS A 161 12.90 14.09 16.31
CA HIS A 161 11.52 14.57 16.35
C HIS A 161 10.87 14.40 14.98
N PRO A 162 9.58 13.97 14.88
CA PRO A 162 8.91 13.66 13.61
C PRO A 162 8.47 14.88 12.78
N GLU A 163 8.70 16.11 13.25
CA GLU A 163 8.19 17.36 12.66
C GLU A 163 8.46 17.48 11.16
N ILE A 164 9.67 17.11 10.72
CA ILE A 164 10.06 17.20 9.30
C ILE A 164 9.20 16.29 8.41
N TYR A 165 8.85 15.11 8.90
CA TYR A 165 8.00 14.16 8.18
C TYR A 165 6.54 14.59 8.20
N TRP A 166 6.02 15.08 9.32
CA TRP A 166 4.68 15.66 9.39
C TRP A 166 4.54 16.84 8.43
N LYS A 167 5.53 17.74 8.40
CA LYS A 167 5.55 18.88 7.47
C LYS A 167 5.56 18.38 6.00
N ALA A 168 6.36 17.38 5.68
CA ALA A 168 6.41 16.77 4.36
C ALA A 168 5.04 16.23 3.94
N MET A 169 4.38 15.46 4.80
CA MET A 169 3.04 14.91 4.55
C MET A 169 2.00 16.01 4.34
N LEU A 170 2.02 17.06 5.18
CA LEU A 170 1.09 18.19 5.06
C LEU A 170 1.24 18.94 3.73
N LEU A 171 2.47 19.13 3.24
CA LEU A 171 2.73 19.85 1.98
C LEU A 171 2.13 19.19 0.75
N VAL A 172 1.98 17.86 0.76
CA VAL A 172 1.40 17.11 -0.35
C VAL A 172 0.03 16.53 -0.01
N ASN A 173 -0.53 16.90 1.15
CA ASN A 173 -1.80 16.40 1.65
C ASN A 173 -1.84 14.86 1.70
N SER A 174 -0.77 14.22 2.20
CA SER A 174 -0.62 12.77 2.34
C SER A 174 -0.82 12.35 3.79
N TYR A 175 -1.46 11.21 4.01
CA TYR A 175 -1.59 10.62 5.33
C TYR A 175 -0.37 9.75 5.70
N PRO A 176 -0.11 9.51 7.00
CA PRO A 176 0.99 8.65 7.42
C PRO A 176 0.98 7.26 6.77
N HIS A 177 -0.18 6.62 6.65
CA HIS A 177 -0.32 5.30 6.04
C HIS A 177 -0.09 5.27 4.52
N GLU A 178 -0.22 6.43 3.84
CA GLU A 178 0.08 6.62 2.41
C GLU A 178 1.56 7.00 2.16
N THR A 179 2.35 7.16 3.23
CA THR A 179 3.71 7.68 3.17
C THR A 179 4.73 6.59 3.50
N LEU A 180 5.66 6.36 2.58
CA LEU A 180 6.85 5.54 2.79
C LEU A 180 8.05 6.43 3.06
N ILE A 181 8.81 6.15 4.11
CA ILE A 181 10.01 6.90 4.51
C ILE A 181 11.22 5.96 4.41
N LEU A 182 12.19 6.32 3.59
CA LEU A 182 13.46 5.62 3.46
C LEU A 182 14.49 6.27 4.38
N GLU A 183 15.07 5.49 5.30
CA GLU A 183 15.98 5.97 6.35
C GLU A 183 17.07 4.93 6.68
N ASP A 184 18.27 5.42 7.01
CA ASP A 184 19.41 4.60 7.41
C ASP A 184 19.78 4.82 8.89
N SER A 185 19.61 6.03 9.40
CA SER A 185 20.09 6.47 10.71
C SER A 185 19.13 6.14 11.85
N LYS A 186 19.67 5.87 13.05
CA LYS A 186 18.85 5.63 14.25
C LYS A 186 17.94 6.83 14.58
N LEU A 187 18.44 8.06 14.43
CA LEU A 187 17.67 9.29 14.71
C LEU A 187 16.53 9.46 13.70
N GLY A 188 16.82 9.21 12.41
CA GLY A 188 15.84 9.30 11.37
C GLY A 188 14.76 8.20 11.46
N ILE A 189 15.14 6.96 11.78
CA ILE A 189 14.21 5.86 12.03
C ILE A 189 13.28 6.18 13.21
N THR A 190 13.81 6.76 14.31
CA THR A 190 12.99 7.19 15.44
C THR A 190 11.99 8.27 15.04
N ALA A 191 12.43 9.27 14.28
CA ALA A 191 11.56 10.32 13.77
C ALA A 191 10.48 9.76 12.83
N ALA A 192 10.85 8.88 11.90
CA ALA A 192 9.93 8.23 10.98
C ALA A 192 8.89 7.37 11.70
N SER A 193 9.30 6.59 12.70
CA SER A 193 8.40 5.79 13.55
C SER A 193 7.39 6.67 14.28
N SER A 194 7.85 7.77 14.88
CA SER A 194 6.99 8.72 15.60
C SER A 194 6.07 9.51 14.68
N SER A 195 6.37 9.59 13.38
CA SER A 195 5.53 10.28 12.40
C SER A 195 4.29 9.45 11.98
N GLY A 196 4.31 8.14 12.24
CA GLY A 196 3.28 7.19 11.80
C GLY A 196 3.43 6.71 10.35
N GLY A 197 4.42 7.21 9.59
CA GLY A 197 4.72 6.75 8.24
C GLY A 197 5.33 5.34 8.21
N LYS A 198 5.21 4.67 7.07
CA LYS A 198 5.85 3.37 6.83
C LYS A 198 7.35 3.56 6.68
N ILE A 199 8.16 2.69 7.28
CA ILE A 199 9.62 2.83 7.29
C ILE A 199 10.27 1.73 6.45
N TYR A 200 11.01 2.13 5.43
CA TYR A 200 11.92 1.24 4.72
C TYR A 200 13.36 1.56 5.15
N ARG A 201 13.92 0.69 5.98
CA ARG A 201 15.30 0.83 6.46
C ARG A 201 16.27 0.50 5.35
N ILE A 202 17.19 1.43 5.09
CA ILE A 202 18.25 1.31 4.10
C ILE A 202 19.58 1.16 4.86
N THR A 203 20.48 0.33 4.37
CA THR A 203 21.86 0.22 4.90
C THR A 203 22.89 0.78 3.91
N SER A 204 22.48 0.96 2.66
CA SER A 204 23.31 1.57 1.60
C SER A 204 22.43 2.12 0.47
N PRO A 205 22.79 3.25 -0.16
CA PRO A 205 22.09 3.78 -1.33
C PRO A 205 21.91 2.78 -2.48
N LYS A 206 22.82 1.81 -2.60
CA LYS A 206 22.77 0.74 -3.62
C LYS A 206 21.60 -0.23 -3.45
N GLU A 207 20.98 -0.26 -2.28
CA GLU A 207 19.82 -1.11 -2.02
C GLU A 207 18.51 -0.55 -2.60
N ILE A 208 18.48 0.75 -2.93
CA ILE A 208 17.30 1.40 -3.46
C ILE A 208 17.06 0.92 -4.89
N SER A 209 15.89 0.32 -5.11
CA SER A 209 15.43 -0.04 -6.45
C SER A 209 13.92 0.17 -6.56
N TYR A 210 13.44 0.39 -7.79
CA TYR A 210 12.03 0.57 -8.06
C TYR A 210 11.20 -0.61 -7.54
N ASP A 211 11.62 -1.83 -7.86
CA ASP A 211 10.86 -3.03 -7.52
C ASP A 211 10.83 -3.28 -6.01
N LYS A 212 11.94 -3.03 -5.30
CA LYS A 212 11.98 -3.11 -3.84
C LYS A 212 11.05 -2.10 -3.18
N ILE A 213 11.02 -0.85 -3.64
CA ILE A 213 10.10 0.18 -3.12
C ILE A 213 8.65 -0.23 -3.37
N ILE A 214 8.32 -0.66 -4.59
CA ILE A 214 6.97 -1.11 -4.93
C ILE A 214 6.57 -2.34 -4.12
N ASN A 215 7.45 -3.34 -4.01
CA ASN A 215 7.17 -4.54 -3.22
C ASN A 215 6.99 -4.20 -1.74
N TYR A 216 7.84 -3.33 -1.19
CA TYR A 216 7.71 -2.90 0.20
C TYR A 216 6.39 -2.14 0.45
N LEU A 217 5.98 -1.28 -0.49
CA LEU A 217 4.67 -0.61 -0.43
C LEU A 217 3.51 -1.61 -0.52
N LYS A 218 3.66 -2.66 -1.36
CA LYS A 218 2.69 -3.76 -1.47
C LYS A 218 2.65 -4.63 -0.20
N GLU A 219 3.80 -5.08 0.30
CA GLU A 219 3.91 -5.90 1.52
C GLU A 219 3.46 -5.15 2.78
N SER A 220 3.76 -3.86 2.86
CA SER A 220 3.34 -3.02 3.99
C SER A 220 1.84 -2.71 3.93
N SER A 221 1.21 -2.72 2.77
CA SER A 221 -0.25 -2.67 2.65
C SER A 221 -0.90 -3.91 3.26
N ASN A 222 -0.22 -5.07 3.17
CA ASN A 222 -0.70 -6.33 3.76
C ASN A 222 -0.52 -6.43 5.30
N LYS A 223 0.19 -5.51 5.96
CA LYS A 223 0.48 -5.59 7.40
C LYS A 223 -0.04 -4.44 8.26
N MET A 224 -0.57 -3.36 7.71
CA MET A 224 -0.69 -2.14 8.50
C MET A 224 -2.05 -1.48 8.66
N ASN A 225 -3.12 -1.90 8.03
CA ASN A 225 -4.45 -1.38 8.41
C ASN A 225 -5.49 -2.46 8.18
N VAL A 226 -5.59 -3.39 9.13
CA VAL A 226 -6.80 -4.23 9.22
C VAL A 226 -7.96 -3.28 9.51
N PHE A 227 -8.80 -3.06 8.53
CA PHE A 227 -10.02 -2.29 8.73
C PHE A 227 -10.99 -3.07 9.61
N ASN A 228 -11.33 -2.52 10.75
CA ASN A 228 -12.28 -3.13 11.69
C ASN A 228 -13.67 -2.56 11.48
N HIS A 229 -14.65 -3.43 11.23
CA HIS A 229 -16.04 -3.03 11.07
C HIS A 229 -16.99 -3.96 11.83
N ASP A 230 -17.52 -3.48 12.93
CA ASP A 230 -18.27 -4.30 13.90
C ASP A 230 -19.55 -4.93 13.35
N THR A 231 -20.20 -4.32 12.37
CA THR A 231 -21.48 -4.79 11.81
C THR A 231 -21.36 -5.38 10.40
N LEU A 232 -20.19 -5.24 9.73
CA LEU A 232 -19.98 -5.77 8.39
C LEU A 232 -19.98 -7.30 8.39
N THR A 233 -20.69 -7.90 7.47
CA THR A 233 -20.58 -9.32 7.16
C THR A 233 -19.85 -9.52 5.84
N VAL A 234 -18.73 -10.25 5.87
CA VAL A 234 -18.01 -10.70 4.67
C VAL A 234 -18.48 -12.10 4.30
N VAL A 235 -19.01 -12.28 3.09
CA VAL A 235 -19.49 -13.57 2.61
C VAL A 235 -18.60 -14.07 1.48
N ILE A 236 -18.11 -15.30 1.61
CA ILE A 236 -17.28 -15.95 0.60
C ILE A 236 -17.96 -17.26 0.15
N PRO A 237 -18.62 -17.24 -1.03
CA PRO A 237 -19.18 -18.45 -1.61
C PRO A 237 -18.07 -19.32 -2.19
N MET A 238 -17.93 -20.54 -1.68
CA MET A 238 -16.87 -21.47 -2.10
C MET A 238 -17.38 -22.91 -2.24
N ALA A 239 -18.65 -23.06 -2.63
CA ALA A 239 -19.29 -24.34 -2.87
C ALA A 239 -19.30 -24.73 -4.38
N GLY A 240 -18.42 -24.15 -5.20
CA GLY A 240 -18.25 -24.49 -6.60
C GLY A 240 -17.47 -25.80 -6.82
N ALA A 241 -17.65 -26.44 -7.98
CA ALA A 241 -17.00 -27.71 -8.32
C ALA A 241 -15.48 -27.63 -8.54
N GLY A 242 -14.93 -26.45 -8.85
CA GLY A 242 -13.49 -26.26 -9.14
C GLY A 242 -12.98 -27.10 -10.32
N SER A 243 -13.85 -27.41 -11.31
CA SER A 243 -13.60 -28.39 -12.37
C SER A 243 -12.34 -28.15 -13.21
N ARG A 244 -11.94 -26.88 -13.42
CA ARG A 244 -10.73 -26.55 -14.19
C ARG A 244 -9.47 -27.09 -13.49
N PHE A 245 -9.37 -26.94 -12.17
CA PHE A 245 -8.24 -27.46 -11.40
C PHE A 245 -8.26 -29.01 -11.32
N SER A 246 -9.40 -29.60 -11.09
CA SER A 246 -9.48 -31.08 -11.08
C SER A 246 -9.14 -31.69 -12.44
N THR A 247 -9.54 -31.08 -13.56
CA THR A 247 -9.16 -31.47 -14.92
C THR A 247 -7.65 -31.30 -15.15
N ALA A 248 -7.02 -30.29 -14.57
CA ALA A 248 -5.57 -30.08 -14.61
C ALA A 248 -4.77 -30.96 -13.64
N GLY A 249 -5.43 -31.91 -12.93
CA GLY A 249 -4.77 -32.89 -12.08
C GLY A 249 -4.54 -32.46 -10.63
N TYR A 250 -5.09 -31.34 -10.19
CA TYR A 250 -5.02 -30.93 -8.79
C TYR A 250 -5.91 -31.87 -7.93
N SER A 251 -5.32 -32.40 -6.85
CA SER A 251 -6.00 -33.33 -5.93
C SER A 251 -6.84 -32.68 -4.86
N LEU A 252 -6.56 -31.41 -4.55
CA LEU A 252 -7.26 -30.63 -3.53
C LEU A 252 -8.37 -29.79 -4.18
N PRO A 253 -9.46 -29.51 -3.44
CA PRO A 253 -10.46 -28.56 -3.90
C PRO A 253 -9.85 -27.15 -4.01
N LYS A 254 -10.33 -26.38 -4.99
CA LYS A 254 -9.79 -25.07 -5.35
C LYS A 254 -9.41 -24.17 -4.15
N PRO A 255 -10.24 -23.99 -3.12
CA PRO A 255 -9.88 -23.10 -2.00
C PRO A 255 -8.67 -23.57 -1.17
N LEU A 256 -8.31 -24.87 -1.26
CA LEU A 256 -7.21 -25.48 -0.52
C LEU A 256 -5.93 -25.67 -1.34
N ILE A 257 -5.92 -25.25 -2.59
CA ILE A 257 -4.72 -25.29 -3.44
C ILE A 257 -3.66 -24.38 -2.82
N ASP A 258 -2.43 -24.88 -2.78
CA ASP A 258 -1.28 -24.15 -2.24
C ASP A 258 -0.88 -22.97 -3.16
N ILE A 259 -0.69 -21.83 -2.54
CA ILE A 259 -0.15 -20.61 -3.15
C ILE A 259 0.97 -20.12 -2.26
N ASP A 260 2.21 -20.43 -2.59
CA ASP A 260 3.41 -19.99 -1.88
C ASP A 260 3.36 -20.32 -0.37
N GLY A 261 3.09 -21.61 -0.05
CA GLY A 261 3.05 -22.13 1.32
C GLY A 261 1.79 -21.80 2.13
N ARG A 262 0.75 -21.25 1.50
CA ARG A 262 -0.57 -21.00 2.12
C ARG A 262 -1.69 -21.41 1.20
N THR A 263 -2.84 -21.76 1.75
CA THR A 263 -4.01 -22.11 0.94
C THR A 263 -4.54 -20.88 0.15
N MET A 264 -5.12 -21.11 -1.03
CA MET A 264 -5.74 -20.05 -1.84
C MET A 264 -6.71 -19.20 -1.03
N ILE A 265 -7.59 -19.82 -0.26
CA ILE A 265 -8.55 -19.09 0.57
C ILE A 265 -7.85 -18.24 1.65
N ARG A 266 -6.73 -18.72 2.21
CA ARG A 266 -5.92 -17.92 3.15
C ARG A 266 -5.33 -16.69 2.45
N ALA A 267 -4.79 -16.85 1.24
CA ALA A 267 -4.26 -15.76 0.45
C ALA A 267 -5.33 -14.69 0.12
N VAL A 268 -6.55 -15.13 -0.23
CA VAL A 268 -7.69 -14.23 -0.47
C VAL A 268 -8.06 -13.46 0.81
N ILE A 269 -8.24 -14.14 1.95
CA ILE A 269 -8.61 -13.50 3.23
C ILE A 269 -7.53 -12.50 3.68
N ASP A 270 -6.25 -12.91 3.62
CA ASP A 270 -5.13 -12.05 3.98
C ASP A 270 -5.08 -10.78 3.09
N SER A 271 -5.44 -10.90 1.81
CA SER A 271 -5.43 -9.78 0.86
C SER A 271 -6.55 -8.77 1.10
N LEU A 272 -7.69 -9.19 1.66
CA LEU A 272 -8.80 -8.31 1.98
C LEU A 272 -8.46 -7.31 3.08
N ASN A 273 -7.65 -7.72 4.04
CA ASN A 273 -7.22 -6.89 5.15
C ASN A 273 -8.38 -6.24 5.95
N VAL A 274 -9.48 -6.98 6.10
CA VAL A 274 -10.71 -6.55 6.78
C VAL A 274 -10.99 -7.50 7.94
N GLN A 275 -11.16 -6.95 9.13
CA GLN A 275 -11.65 -7.67 10.31
C GLN A 275 -13.14 -7.40 10.46
N ALA A 276 -13.96 -8.42 10.25
CA ALA A 276 -15.41 -8.37 10.25
C ALA A 276 -15.97 -9.75 10.64
N ARG A 277 -17.29 -9.89 10.62
CA ARG A 277 -17.95 -11.19 10.71
C ARG A 277 -17.82 -11.91 9.37
N TYR A 278 -17.15 -13.08 9.33
CA TYR A 278 -16.99 -13.89 8.12
C TYR A 278 -18.01 -15.04 8.08
N VAL A 279 -18.62 -15.24 6.91
CA VAL A 279 -19.52 -16.35 6.58
C VAL A 279 -18.98 -17.06 5.35
N PHE A 280 -18.61 -18.32 5.49
CA PHE A 280 -18.16 -19.16 4.38
C PHE A 280 -19.26 -20.15 3.99
N LEU A 281 -19.60 -20.24 2.71
CA LEU A 281 -20.54 -21.23 2.21
C LEU A 281 -19.74 -22.34 1.52
N VAL A 282 -19.73 -23.51 2.09
CA VAL A 282 -18.81 -24.60 1.77
C VAL A 282 -19.56 -25.86 1.34
N LEU A 283 -19.11 -26.52 0.29
CA LEU A 283 -19.69 -27.76 -0.15
C LEU A 283 -19.49 -28.86 0.90
N LYS A 284 -20.55 -29.62 1.21
CA LYS A 284 -20.51 -30.72 2.19
C LYS A 284 -19.38 -31.72 1.92
N GLU A 285 -19.14 -32.07 0.66
CA GLU A 285 -18.04 -32.95 0.26
C GLU A 285 -16.67 -32.41 0.72
N HIS A 286 -16.45 -31.08 0.65
CA HIS A 286 -15.20 -30.47 1.08
C HIS A 286 -15.03 -30.50 2.61
N VAL A 287 -16.12 -30.43 3.36
CA VAL A 287 -16.09 -30.63 4.82
C VAL A 287 -15.76 -32.07 5.16
N ASP A 288 -16.50 -33.03 4.57
CA ASP A 288 -16.38 -34.46 4.89
C ASP A 288 -15.00 -35.03 4.51
N ARG A 289 -14.42 -34.62 3.37
CA ARG A 289 -13.15 -35.16 2.86
C ARG A 289 -11.91 -34.42 3.30
N TYR A 290 -11.99 -33.11 3.46
CA TYR A 290 -10.81 -32.25 3.64
C TYR A 290 -10.84 -31.46 4.95
N ASN A 291 -11.89 -31.55 5.78
CA ASN A 291 -12.07 -30.77 7.02
C ASN A 291 -11.90 -29.25 6.79
N ILE A 292 -12.38 -28.74 5.65
CA ILE A 292 -12.18 -27.33 5.27
C ILE A 292 -12.76 -26.37 6.31
N ASP A 293 -13.82 -26.76 7.03
CA ASP A 293 -14.42 -25.99 8.13
C ASP A 293 -13.43 -25.75 9.28
N LYS A 294 -12.57 -26.73 9.58
CA LYS A 294 -11.51 -26.57 10.61
C LYS A 294 -10.43 -25.63 10.13
N ILE A 295 -9.98 -25.79 8.87
CA ILE A 295 -8.99 -24.91 8.25
C ILE A 295 -9.47 -23.46 8.25
N LEU A 296 -10.74 -23.22 7.90
CA LEU A 296 -11.32 -21.87 7.92
C LEU A 296 -11.35 -21.27 9.34
N ARG A 297 -11.63 -22.07 10.39
CA ARG A 297 -11.59 -21.62 11.77
C ARG A 297 -10.17 -21.38 12.29
N GLU A 298 -9.16 -22.04 11.73
CA GLU A 298 -7.76 -21.71 12.00
C GLU A 298 -7.36 -20.36 11.38
N ILE A 299 -7.94 -20.01 10.22
CA ILE A 299 -7.69 -18.73 9.55
C ILE A 299 -8.46 -17.60 10.21
N VAL A 300 -9.76 -17.79 10.43
CA VAL A 300 -10.68 -16.83 11.06
C VAL A 300 -11.43 -17.52 12.20
N PRO A 301 -10.94 -17.49 13.44
CA PRO A 301 -11.50 -18.26 14.56
C PRO A 301 -12.98 -18.02 14.86
N THR A 302 -13.48 -16.82 14.54
CA THR A 302 -14.88 -16.41 14.79
C THR A 302 -15.79 -16.61 13.58
N CYS A 303 -15.33 -17.25 12.50
CA CYS A 303 -16.11 -17.40 11.29
C CYS A 303 -17.30 -18.35 11.46
N GLU A 304 -18.34 -18.09 10.70
CA GLU A 304 -19.46 -19.01 10.49
C GLU A 304 -19.25 -19.80 9.22
N VAL A 305 -19.43 -21.11 9.29
CA VAL A 305 -19.34 -22.02 8.13
C VAL A 305 -20.72 -22.61 7.88
N LYS A 306 -21.33 -22.20 6.78
CA LYS A 306 -22.59 -22.74 6.29
C LYS A 306 -22.33 -23.86 5.29
N VAL A 307 -22.77 -25.06 5.61
CA VAL A 307 -22.61 -26.23 4.74
C VAL A 307 -23.69 -26.23 3.66
N VAL A 308 -23.27 -26.44 2.42
CA VAL A 308 -24.13 -26.55 1.23
C VAL A 308 -24.11 -28.03 0.81
N ASP A 309 -25.25 -28.71 0.86
CA ASP A 309 -25.33 -30.16 0.68
C ASP A 309 -24.91 -30.63 -0.71
N LYS A 310 -25.18 -29.84 -1.76
CA LYS A 310 -24.89 -30.16 -3.16
C LYS A 310 -24.56 -28.91 -3.95
N LEU A 311 -23.95 -29.09 -5.10
CA LEU A 311 -23.70 -27.99 -6.04
C LEU A 311 -24.99 -27.24 -6.35
N THR A 312 -24.89 -25.92 -6.34
CA THR A 312 -25.99 -24.99 -6.65
C THR A 312 -25.86 -24.45 -8.06
N GLU A 313 -26.87 -23.71 -8.49
CA GLU A 313 -26.93 -23.12 -9.84
C GLU A 313 -26.17 -21.78 -9.93
N GLY A 314 -25.06 -21.63 -9.20
CA GLY A 314 -24.18 -20.46 -9.21
C GLY A 314 -23.99 -19.81 -7.83
N ALA A 315 -23.18 -18.76 -7.81
CA ALA A 315 -22.76 -18.09 -6.56
C ALA A 315 -23.93 -17.46 -5.80
N VAL A 316 -24.89 -16.84 -6.49
CA VAL A 316 -26.10 -16.26 -5.86
C VAL A 316 -26.90 -17.35 -5.15
N SER A 317 -27.19 -18.46 -5.84
CA SER A 317 -27.90 -19.57 -5.23
C SER A 317 -27.14 -20.16 -4.03
N THR A 318 -25.80 -20.22 -4.11
CA THR A 318 -24.96 -20.62 -2.97
C THR A 318 -25.15 -19.69 -1.78
N ILE A 319 -25.04 -18.37 -1.99
CA ILE A 319 -25.15 -17.36 -0.90
C ILE A 319 -26.54 -17.43 -0.26
N LEU A 320 -27.60 -17.60 -1.06
CA LEU A 320 -28.98 -17.65 -0.56
C LEU A 320 -29.28 -18.91 0.27
N VAL A 321 -28.46 -19.97 0.23
CA VAL A 321 -28.54 -21.09 1.20
C VAL A 321 -28.28 -20.61 2.63
N GLY A 322 -27.49 -19.55 2.81
CA GLY A 322 -27.21 -18.92 4.09
C GLY A 322 -27.90 -17.56 4.29
N LYS A 323 -29.01 -17.29 3.59
CA LYS A 323 -29.68 -15.98 3.62
C LYS A 323 -30.10 -15.53 5.02
N GLU A 324 -30.40 -16.44 5.94
CA GLU A 324 -30.75 -16.11 7.32
C GLU A 324 -29.61 -15.42 8.10
N LEU A 325 -28.36 -15.56 7.63
CA LEU A 325 -27.18 -14.95 8.25
C LEU A 325 -26.94 -13.51 7.76
N ILE A 326 -27.52 -13.15 6.61
CA ILE A 326 -27.26 -11.88 5.93
C ILE A 326 -28.51 -11.04 5.63
N ASN A 327 -29.71 -11.59 5.82
CA ASN A 327 -30.96 -10.89 5.56
C ASN A 327 -31.30 -9.91 6.69
N ASN A 328 -30.54 -8.83 6.77
CA ASN A 328 -30.67 -7.78 7.78
C ASN A 328 -30.19 -6.44 7.21
N ASP A 329 -30.26 -5.38 8.03
CA ASP A 329 -29.88 -4.02 7.62
C ASP A 329 -28.37 -3.71 7.78
N ASN A 330 -27.56 -4.70 8.17
CA ASN A 330 -26.11 -4.54 8.28
C ASN A 330 -25.43 -4.59 6.91
N PRO A 331 -24.28 -3.93 6.75
CA PRO A 331 -23.51 -3.99 5.51
C PRO A 331 -23.02 -5.41 5.18
N LEU A 332 -22.99 -5.69 3.88
CA LEU A 332 -22.56 -6.97 3.34
C LEU A 332 -21.44 -6.76 2.30
N LEU A 333 -20.35 -7.48 2.42
CA LEU A 333 -19.30 -7.57 1.41
C LEU A 333 -19.24 -9.00 0.86
N ILE A 334 -19.52 -9.18 -0.41
CA ILE A 334 -19.39 -10.48 -1.08
C ILE A 334 -18.05 -10.50 -1.80
N VAL A 335 -17.29 -11.56 -1.59
CA VAL A 335 -15.94 -11.70 -2.13
C VAL A 335 -15.79 -13.04 -2.84
N ASN A 336 -15.23 -13.03 -4.05
CA ASN A 336 -14.87 -14.24 -4.76
C ASN A 336 -13.74 -14.97 -4.04
N SER A 337 -13.78 -16.29 -4.02
CA SER A 337 -12.81 -17.16 -3.32
C SER A 337 -11.47 -17.35 -4.06
N ASP A 338 -11.27 -16.66 -5.18
CA ASP A 338 -10.18 -16.85 -6.13
C ASP A 338 -9.59 -15.54 -6.68
N ASN A 339 -9.84 -14.42 -6.02
CA ASN A 339 -9.26 -13.13 -6.38
C ASN A 339 -8.42 -12.61 -5.23
N ILE A 340 -7.14 -12.36 -5.49
CA ILE A 340 -6.21 -11.73 -4.56
C ILE A 340 -6.08 -10.27 -4.97
N ILE A 341 -6.31 -9.35 -4.03
CA ILE A 341 -6.27 -7.92 -4.31
C ILE A 341 -5.28 -7.19 -3.40
N LEU A 342 -4.70 -6.12 -3.91
CA LEU A 342 -3.86 -5.21 -3.16
C LEU A 342 -4.57 -3.85 -3.13
N TRP A 343 -5.45 -3.64 -2.16
CA TRP A 343 -6.28 -2.45 -2.02
C TRP A 343 -6.15 -1.82 -0.63
N ASP A 344 -6.69 -0.63 -0.46
CA ASP A 344 -6.82 0.00 0.85
C ASP A 344 -8.29 -0.07 1.33
N PRO A 345 -8.65 -1.01 2.23
CA PRO A 345 -10.02 -1.09 2.71
C PRO A 345 -10.46 0.15 3.51
N VAL A 346 -9.53 0.87 4.15
CA VAL A 346 -9.87 2.11 4.88
C VAL A 346 -10.34 3.18 3.90
N ASP A 347 -9.64 3.33 2.77
CA ASP A 347 -10.01 4.28 1.72
C ASP A 347 -11.38 3.93 1.13
N PHE A 348 -11.57 2.66 0.75
CA PHE A 348 -12.84 2.15 0.22
C PHE A 348 -14.03 2.42 1.14
N PHE A 349 -13.94 2.05 2.41
CA PHE A 349 -15.04 2.23 3.36
C PHE A 349 -15.25 3.70 3.72
N THR A 350 -14.18 4.52 3.78
CA THR A 350 -14.30 5.98 3.98
C THR A 350 -15.04 6.64 2.81
N GLU A 351 -14.77 6.25 1.58
CA GLU A 351 -15.48 6.73 0.41
C GLU A 351 -16.96 6.34 0.46
N ILE A 352 -17.26 5.09 0.76
CA ILE A 352 -18.65 4.60 0.89
C ILE A 352 -19.42 5.35 1.99
N GLU A 353 -18.81 5.55 3.16
CA GLU A 353 -19.44 6.25 4.28
C GLU A 353 -19.69 7.73 3.97
N SER A 354 -18.81 8.36 3.18
CA SER A 354 -18.96 9.75 2.76
C SER A 354 -20.03 9.97 1.69
N THR A 355 -20.46 8.89 1.04
CA THR A 355 -21.43 8.90 -0.06
C THR A 355 -22.76 8.28 0.37
N ASN A 356 -23.85 8.66 -0.29
CA ASN A 356 -25.17 8.04 -0.02
C ASN A 356 -25.46 6.93 -1.04
N LEU A 357 -24.54 5.96 -1.16
CA LEU A 357 -24.67 4.81 -2.04
C LEU A 357 -25.41 3.65 -1.35
N ASP A 358 -26.15 2.87 -2.13
CA ASP A 358 -26.81 1.63 -1.68
C ASP A 358 -25.89 0.40 -1.87
N GLY A 359 -24.88 0.52 -2.71
CA GLY A 359 -23.87 -0.52 -2.95
C GLY A 359 -22.67 0.04 -3.71
N SER A 360 -21.62 -0.78 -3.82
CA SER A 360 -20.42 -0.45 -4.60
C SER A 360 -19.79 -1.70 -5.20
N ILE A 361 -19.16 -1.54 -6.37
CA ILE A 361 -18.45 -2.59 -7.08
C ILE A 361 -17.00 -2.18 -7.27
N VAL A 362 -16.09 -2.99 -6.78
CA VAL A 362 -14.65 -2.79 -7.02
C VAL A 362 -14.32 -3.23 -8.44
N TYR A 363 -13.65 -2.37 -9.20
CA TYR A 363 -13.27 -2.63 -10.60
C TYR A 363 -11.83 -2.22 -10.90
N PHE A 364 -11.33 -2.71 -12.02
CA PHE A 364 -10.04 -2.37 -12.60
C PHE A 364 -10.15 -2.32 -14.13
N GLU A 365 -9.18 -1.72 -14.81
CA GLU A 365 -9.19 -1.69 -16.28
C GLU A 365 -8.68 -2.99 -16.90
N ASP A 366 -9.54 -3.70 -17.63
CA ASP A 366 -9.23 -4.91 -18.40
C ASP A 366 -10.35 -5.15 -19.44
N ASP A 367 -10.06 -5.82 -20.55
CA ASP A 367 -11.01 -6.13 -21.61
C ASP A 367 -11.17 -7.64 -21.87
N ASP A 368 -10.51 -8.49 -21.06
CA ASP A 368 -10.59 -9.95 -21.17
C ASP A 368 -12.03 -10.43 -20.83
N PRO A 369 -12.74 -11.10 -21.75
CA PRO A 369 -14.13 -11.54 -21.55
C PRO A 369 -14.32 -12.59 -20.45
N LYS A 370 -13.25 -13.01 -19.77
CA LYS A 370 -13.37 -13.88 -18.59
C LYS A 370 -13.97 -13.18 -17.38
N TRP A 371 -13.96 -11.83 -17.35
CA TRP A 371 -14.44 -11.01 -16.24
C TRP A 371 -15.92 -10.64 -16.36
N SER A 372 -16.48 -10.14 -15.28
CA SER A 372 -17.70 -9.34 -15.32
C SER A 372 -17.33 -7.86 -15.56
N PHE A 373 -18.23 -7.09 -16.16
CA PHE A 373 -17.98 -5.70 -16.54
C PHE A 373 -19.07 -4.77 -16.01
N ILE A 374 -18.69 -3.52 -15.72
CA ILE A 374 -19.62 -2.46 -15.33
C ILE A 374 -19.63 -1.34 -16.38
N LYS A 375 -20.78 -0.71 -16.60
CA LYS A 375 -20.89 0.56 -17.32
C LYS A 375 -21.16 1.67 -16.31
N VAL A 376 -20.39 2.76 -16.40
CA VAL A 376 -20.47 3.90 -15.48
C VAL A 376 -20.92 5.14 -16.24
N GLU A 377 -21.93 5.85 -15.72
CA GLU A 377 -22.40 7.13 -16.22
C GLU A 377 -22.70 8.04 -15.01
N ASN A 378 -22.22 9.28 -15.05
CA ASN A 378 -22.40 10.26 -13.96
C ASN A 378 -21.98 9.71 -12.57
N GLU A 379 -20.80 9.06 -12.50
CA GLU A 379 -20.20 8.49 -11.28
C GLU A 379 -21.03 7.32 -10.66
N LEU A 380 -22.00 6.78 -11.38
CA LEU A 380 -22.79 5.63 -10.94
C LEU A 380 -22.71 4.47 -11.94
N VAL A 381 -22.75 3.28 -11.42
CA VAL A 381 -22.89 2.06 -12.24
C VAL A 381 -24.31 2.01 -12.79
N THR A 382 -24.44 1.94 -14.11
CA THR A 382 -25.73 1.92 -14.82
C THR A 382 -26.07 0.55 -15.39
N LYS A 383 -25.08 -0.32 -15.59
CA LYS A 383 -25.28 -1.68 -16.08
C LYS A 383 -24.13 -2.58 -15.62
N VAL A 384 -24.44 -3.84 -15.38
CA VAL A 384 -23.46 -4.89 -15.10
C VAL A 384 -23.69 -6.06 -16.07
N ALA A 385 -22.62 -6.60 -16.65
CA ALA A 385 -22.68 -7.77 -17.53
C ALA A 385 -21.65 -8.81 -17.13
N GLU A 386 -22.02 -10.07 -17.17
CA GLU A 386 -21.15 -11.20 -16.88
C GLU A 386 -20.57 -11.76 -18.17
N LYS A 387 -19.22 -11.82 -18.26
CA LYS A 387 -18.49 -12.36 -19.42
C LYS A 387 -18.84 -11.71 -20.77
N GLU A 388 -19.31 -10.50 -20.73
CA GLU A 388 -19.62 -9.68 -21.89
C GLU A 388 -18.96 -8.31 -21.73
N PRO A 389 -17.89 -7.97 -22.48
CA PRO A 389 -17.19 -6.70 -22.37
C PRO A 389 -18.06 -5.54 -22.87
N ILE A 390 -18.89 -4.98 -21.99
CA ILE A 390 -19.70 -3.78 -22.27
C ILE A 390 -18.94 -2.47 -22.08
N SER A 391 -17.71 -2.57 -21.57
CA SER A 391 -16.76 -1.51 -21.31
C SER A 391 -15.35 -2.14 -21.10
N ASN A 392 -14.34 -1.33 -20.73
CA ASN A 392 -13.06 -1.79 -20.22
C ASN A 392 -12.97 -1.82 -18.68
N LEU A 393 -14.10 -1.73 -17.97
CA LEU A 393 -14.17 -1.70 -16.51
C LEU A 393 -14.57 -3.08 -15.98
N ALA A 394 -13.57 -3.93 -15.70
CA ALA A 394 -13.75 -5.30 -15.22
C ALA A 394 -13.91 -5.34 -13.69
N THR A 395 -14.79 -6.18 -13.16
CA THR A 395 -15.00 -6.29 -11.71
C THR A 395 -13.92 -7.13 -11.03
N ALA A 396 -13.44 -6.68 -9.85
CA ALA A 396 -12.42 -7.38 -9.06
C ALA A 396 -12.99 -8.52 -8.19
N GLY A 397 -14.27 -8.86 -8.33
CA GLY A 397 -14.92 -9.91 -7.53
C GLY A 397 -15.20 -9.49 -6.09
N ILE A 398 -15.32 -8.19 -5.82
CA ILE A 398 -15.67 -7.60 -4.54
C ILE A 398 -16.89 -6.71 -4.71
N TYR A 399 -17.95 -7.04 -3.97
CA TYR A 399 -19.28 -6.49 -4.13
C TYR A 399 -19.83 -6.05 -2.79
N TYR A 400 -19.99 -4.74 -2.58
CA TYR A 400 -20.52 -4.16 -1.36
C TYR A 400 -22.01 -3.84 -1.48
N TRP A 401 -22.77 -4.16 -0.47
CA TRP A 401 -24.15 -3.79 -0.26
C TRP A 401 -24.32 -3.08 1.07
N LYS A 402 -24.97 -1.90 1.08
CA LYS A 402 -25.25 -1.15 2.30
C LYS A 402 -26.12 -1.95 3.27
N LYS A 403 -26.96 -2.84 2.75
CA LYS A 403 -27.80 -3.76 3.50
C LYS A 403 -27.75 -5.15 2.89
N GLY A 404 -27.49 -6.15 3.71
CA GLY A 404 -27.54 -7.55 3.27
C GLY A 404 -28.93 -7.97 2.80
N SER A 405 -29.99 -7.40 3.38
CA SER A 405 -31.38 -7.61 2.95
C SER A 405 -31.65 -7.15 1.51
N ASP A 406 -30.98 -6.11 1.01
CA ASP A 406 -31.10 -5.70 -0.40
C ASP A 406 -30.51 -6.76 -1.33
N PHE A 407 -29.32 -7.33 -1.01
CA PHE A 407 -28.77 -8.44 -1.79
C PHE A 407 -29.70 -9.65 -1.82
N VAL A 408 -30.28 -10.04 -0.68
CA VAL A 408 -31.21 -11.16 -0.60
C VAL A 408 -32.43 -10.90 -1.50
N LYS A 409 -33.05 -9.72 -1.37
CA LYS A 409 -34.20 -9.31 -2.20
C LYS A 409 -33.89 -9.42 -3.70
N TYR A 410 -32.80 -8.79 -4.13
CA TYR A 410 -32.47 -8.73 -5.57
C TYR A 410 -31.90 -10.04 -6.11
N GLY A 411 -31.22 -10.83 -5.29
CA GLY A 411 -30.80 -12.18 -5.63
C GLY A 411 -32.00 -13.14 -5.84
N GLU A 412 -33.02 -13.06 -4.97
CA GLU A 412 -34.26 -13.83 -5.16
C GLU A 412 -35.02 -13.39 -6.39
N GLN A 413 -35.12 -12.07 -6.67
CA GLN A 413 -35.73 -11.57 -7.91
C GLN A 413 -35.00 -12.04 -9.18
N MET A 414 -33.66 -12.07 -9.15
CA MET A 414 -32.86 -12.58 -10.27
C MET A 414 -33.14 -14.04 -10.53
N ILE A 415 -33.27 -14.86 -9.49
CA ILE A 415 -33.62 -16.30 -9.61
C ILE A 415 -35.04 -16.47 -10.11
N GLU A 416 -36.03 -15.73 -9.57
CA GLU A 416 -37.42 -15.76 -9.99
C GLU A 416 -37.59 -15.39 -11.48
N LYS A 417 -36.84 -14.40 -11.96
CA LYS A 417 -36.80 -13.98 -13.36
C LYS A 417 -35.96 -14.91 -14.25
N ASP A 418 -35.30 -15.92 -13.70
CA ASP A 418 -34.39 -16.85 -14.36
C ASP A 418 -33.27 -16.15 -15.18
N ILE A 419 -32.69 -15.10 -14.66
CA ILE A 419 -31.63 -14.32 -15.31
C ILE A 419 -30.29 -15.03 -15.10
N ARG A 420 -29.84 -15.79 -16.08
CA ARG A 420 -28.63 -16.63 -16.02
C ARG A 420 -27.62 -16.24 -17.09
N VAL A 421 -26.34 -16.51 -16.78
CA VAL A 421 -25.26 -16.55 -17.78
C VAL A 421 -24.61 -17.90 -17.68
N ASN A 422 -24.42 -18.60 -18.82
CA ASN A 422 -23.88 -19.96 -18.86
C ASN A 422 -24.56 -20.95 -17.87
N ASN A 423 -25.90 -20.83 -17.71
CA ASN A 423 -26.72 -21.61 -16.78
C ASN A 423 -26.44 -21.39 -15.30
N GLU A 424 -25.72 -20.33 -14.93
CA GLU A 424 -25.38 -19.97 -13.53
C GLU A 424 -25.92 -18.59 -13.16
N PHE A 425 -26.24 -18.42 -11.87
CA PHE A 425 -26.58 -17.13 -11.26
C PHE A 425 -25.34 -16.49 -10.65
N TYR A 426 -24.74 -15.55 -11.35
CA TYR A 426 -23.54 -14.81 -10.92
C TYR A 426 -23.87 -13.61 -10.02
N VAL A 427 -22.94 -13.22 -9.13
CA VAL A 427 -23.14 -12.14 -8.15
C VAL A 427 -23.25 -10.77 -8.82
N ALA A 428 -22.37 -10.45 -9.76
CA ALA A 428 -22.29 -9.13 -10.36
C ALA A 428 -23.60 -8.68 -11.02
N PRO A 429 -24.31 -9.49 -11.82
CA PRO A 429 -25.57 -9.08 -12.45
C PRO A 429 -26.74 -8.82 -11.49
N VAL A 430 -26.65 -9.22 -10.20
CA VAL A 430 -27.68 -8.91 -9.19
C VAL A 430 -27.89 -7.42 -9.05
N TYR A 431 -26.84 -6.61 -9.24
CA TYR A 431 -26.94 -5.16 -9.20
C TYR A 431 -27.87 -4.56 -10.24
N ASN A 432 -28.10 -5.21 -11.39
CA ASN A 432 -29.03 -4.71 -12.37
C ASN A 432 -30.45 -4.62 -11.81
N GLN A 433 -30.86 -5.58 -10.96
CA GLN A 433 -32.18 -5.55 -10.31
C GLN A 433 -32.29 -4.36 -9.33
N ALA A 434 -31.19 -4.05 -8.62
CA ALA A 434 -31.14 -2.90 -7.72
C ALA A 434 -31.16 -1.57 -8.49
N ILE A 435 -30.41 -1.49 -9.59
CA ILE A 435 -30.37 -0.31 -10.47
C ILE A 435 -31.76 -0.04 -11.09
N GLU A 436 -32.45 -1.10 -11.55
CA GLU A 436 -33.84 -0.99 -12.05
C GLU A 436 -34.81 -0.42 -10.98
N ASP A 437 -34.60 -0.76 -9.71
CA ASP A 437 -35.35 -0.23 -8.56
C ASP A 437 -34.88 1.17 -8.11
N GLY A 438 -33.95 1.81 -8.82
CA GLY A 438 -33.45 3.16 -8.54
C GLY A 438 -32.38 3.24 -7.44
N LYS A 439 -31.78 2.13 -7.07
CA LYS A 439 -30.66 2.10 -6.12
C LYS A 439 -29.40 2.74 -6.75
N LYS A 440 -28.61 3.42 -5.93
CA LYS A 440 -27.36 4.06 -6.34
C LYS A 440 -26.17 3.14 -6.06
N ILE A 441 -25.52 2.68 -7.11
CA ILE A 441 -24.36 1.81 -7.04
C ILE A 441 -23.13 2.59 -7.49
N GLY A 442 -22.10 2.69 -6.64
CA GLY A 442 -20.85 3.38 -6.94
C GLY A 442 -19.82 2.42 -7.53
N PRO A 443 -18.98 2.89 -8.47
CA PRO A 443 -17.78 2.19 -8.87
C PRO A 443 -16.63 2.56 -7.92
N TYR A 444 -15.77 1.61 -7.55
CA TYR A 444 -14.52 1.87 -6.84
C TYR A 444 -13.33 1.27 -7.62
N GLU A 445 -12.38 2.11 -8.00
CA GLU A 445 -11.26 1.72 -8.86
C GLU A 445 -10.06 1.20 -8.07
N ILE A 446 -9.48 0.08 -8.54
CA ILE A 446 -8.14 -0.34 -8.18
C ILE A 446 -7.29 -0.44 -9.44
N SER A 447 -5.96 -0.34 -9.31
CA SER A 447 -5.07 -0.52 -10.47
C SER A 447 -5.09 -1.95 -10.98
N ARG A 448 -4.84 -2.15 -12.28
CA ARG A 448 -4.74 -3.51 -12.88
C ARG A 448 -3.69 -4.38 -12.21
N ASP A 449 -2.58 -3.79 -11.77
CA ASP A 449 -1.49 -4.47 -11.05
C ASP A 449 -1.81 -4.76 -9.57
N GLU A 450 -2.95 -4.32 -9.08
CA GLU A 450 -3.49 -4.61 -7.74
C GLU A 450 -4.51 -5.76 -7.75
N MET A 451 -4.86 -6.30 -8.93
CA MET A 451 -5.83 -7.38 -9.10
C MET A 451 -5.20 -8.64 -9.69
N TRP A 452 -5.30 -9.74 -8.98
CA TRP A 452 -4.80 -11.05 -9.39
C TRP A 452 -5.91 -12.10 -9.31
N GLY A 453 -6.42 -12.50 -10.45
CA GLY A 453 -7.26 -13.68 -10.52
C GLY A 453 -6.39 -14.93 -10.37
N VAL A 454 -6.81 -15.88 -9.53
CA VAL A 454 -6.16 -17.20 -9.37
C VAL A 454 -7.17 -18.31 -9.59
N GLY A 455 -8.16 -18.04 -10.41
CA GLY A 455 -9.34 -18.90 -10.65
C GLY A 455 -9.11 -20.05 -11.63
N THR A 456 -8.00 -20.05 -12.37
CA THR A 456 -7.59 -21.13 -13.28
C THR A 456 -6.15 -21.54 -12.99
N PRO A 457 -5.71 -22.75 -13.41
CA PRO A 457 -4.31 -23.16 -13.28
C PRO A 457 -3.33 -22.17 -13.92
N GLU A 458 -3.66 -21.67 -15.12
CA GLU A 458 -2.84 -20.73 -15.88
C GLU A 458 -2.71 -19.38 -15.14
N ASP A 459 -3.81 -18.84 -14.61
CA ASP A 459 -3.81 -17.61 -13.83
C ASP A 459 -3.01 -17.79 -12.53
N LEU A 460 -3.11 -18.94 -11.88
CA LEU A 460 -2.35 -19.28 -10.67
C LEU A 460 -0.85 -19.34 -10.95
N GLU A 461 -0.42 -20.02 -12.01
CA GLU A 461 0.97 -20.10 -12.42
C GLU A 461 1.51 -18.70 -12.74
N PHE A 462 0.75 -17.89 -13.43
CA PHE A 462 1.11 -16.50 -13.73
C PHE A 462 1.28 -15.67 -12.46
N TYR A 463 0.37 -15.82 -11.48
CA TYR A 463 0.49 -15.15 -10.17
C TYR A 463 1.77 -15.55 -9.45
N ILE A 464 2.07 -16.85 -9.35
CA ILE A 464 3.26 -17.37 -8.67
C ILE A 464 4.53 -16.82 -9.33
N GLN A 465 4.64 -16.86 -10.66
CA GLN A 465 5.82 -16.36 -11.39
C GLN A 465 6.10 -14.87 -11.20
N ASN A 466 5.08 -14.06 -10.90
CA ASN A 466 5.22 -12.62 -10.77
C ASN A 466 5.23 -12.10 -9.32
N ASN A 467 4.98 -12.96 -8.32
CA ASN A 467 4.87 -12.55 -6.93
C ASN A 467 5.72 -13.39 -5.95
N THR A 468 6.47 -14.36 -6.44
CA THR A 468 7.52 -15.11 -5.74
C THR A 468 8.88 -14.77 -6.34
#